data_6063ab0d8567d7026ffeceee781ecd08
#
_entry.id   6063ab0d8567d7026ffeceee781ecd08
#
_cell.length_a   1.000
_cell.length_b   1.000
_cell.length_c   1.000
_cell.angle_alpha   90.00
_cell.angle_beta   90.00
_cell.angle_gamma   90.00
#
_symmetry.space_group_name_H-M   'P 1'
#
loop_
_entity.id
_entity.type
_entity.pdbx_description
1 polymer ?
#
loop_
_entity_poly.entity_id
_entity_poly.type
_entity_poly.pdbx_seq_one_letter_code
_entity_poly.pdbx_strand_id
1 'polypeptide(L)'
;MTGKIKVHIDPKGYDEKPSGKEIGGIKSRLQKDTSPSLVTLEELVQKVETGHSISPGIMEGMSAKDWKEQQLFMVDIDNEEDGPILRIKDAKAICHDNGLSPAFYYQTFSHTKEHPKFRLAFVMDKPITDEGMRKYIMETLVNLFPQSDKSCVNADRIFHGTNKSAKLLNENGRISWEDIEAVSFPTQKNTVAAMLATQKCARIPN
;
A
#
# COMPACT_ATOMS: atom_id res chain seq x y z
N MET A 1 -4.13 22.85 -4.58
CA MET A 1 -5.00 21.83 -5.25
C MET A 1 -4.94 20.59 -4.40
N THR A 2 -6.03 20.21 -3.76
CA THR A 2 -6.13 18.92 -3.05
C THR A 2 -6.00 17.82 -4.10
N GLY A 3 -4.85 17.15 -4.09
CA GLY A 3 -4.51 16.18 -5.11
C GLY A 3 -5.42 14.95 -5.01
N LYS A 4 -6.33 14.79 -5.95
CA LYS A 4 -7.13 13.56 -6.09
C LYS A 4 -6.24 12.43 -6.61
N ILE A 5 -6.57 11.21 -6.19
CA ILE A 5 -5.93 9.98 -6.65
C ILE A 5 -6.95 9.04 -7.31
N LYS A 6 -6.48 8.22 -8.23
CA LYS A 6 -7.30 7.17 -8.83
C LYS A 6 -7.20 5.89 -8.02
N VAL A 7 -8.35 5.28 -7.70
CA VAL A 7 -8.46 3.97 -7.06
C VAL A 7 -9.75 3.29 -7.50
N HIS A 8 -9.80 1.97 -7.49
CA HIS A 8 -11.08 1.26 -7.56
C HIS A 8 -11.68 1.16 -6.15
N ILE A 9 -12.96 1.49 -6.01
CA ILE A 9 -13.71 1.40 -4.76
C ILE A 9 -14.93 0.51 -4.99
N ASP A 10 -15.08 -0.54 -4.19
CA ASP A 10 -16.28 -1.38 -4.23
C ASP A 10 -17.52 -0.53 -3.89
N PRO A 11 -18.55 -0.48 -4.73
CA PRO A 11 -19.76 0.27 -4.42
C PRO A 11 -20.52 -0.25 -3.20
N LYS A 12 -20.24 -1.50 -2.77
CA LYS A 12 -20.84 -2.11 -1.57
C LYS A 12 -19.88 -2.04 -0.39
N GLY A 13 -20.33 -1.43 0.72
CA GLY A 13 -19.69 -1.49 2.02
C GLY A 13 -20.11 -2.74 2.80
N TYR A 14 -19.30 -3.13 3.77
CA TYR A 14 -19.52 -4.29 4.65
C TYR A 14 -19.28 -3.90 6.10
N ASP A 15 -20.17 -4.35 6.99
CA ASP A 15 -20.05 -4.13 8.44
C ASP A 15 -19.17 -5.17 9.12
N GLU A 16 -18.88 -6.29 8.43
CA GLU A 16 -18.04 -7.40 8.90
C GLU A 16 -17.01 -7.77 7.83
N LYS A 17 -15.97 -8.52 8.24
CA LYS A 17 -14.95 -9.01 7.32
C LYS A 17 -15.59 -9.89 6.23
N PRO A 18 -15.51 -9.51 4.96
CA PRO A 18 -16.05 -10.31 3.85
C PRO A 18 -15.46 -11.72 3.83
N SER A 19 -16.27 -12.70 3.50
CA SER A 19 -15.88 -14.11 3.44
C SER A 19 -16.48 -14.86 2.26
N GLY A 20 -15.92 -16.00 1.91
CA GLY A 20 -16.47 -16.92 0.92
C GLY A 20 -16.84 -16.25 -0.41
N LYS A 21 -18.12 -16.35 -0.82
CA LYS A 21 -18.64 -15.79 -2.08
C LYS A 21 -18.55 -14.26 -2.18
N GLU A 22 -18.55 -13.57 -1.04
CA GLU A 22 -18.45 -12.10 -1.02
C GLU A 22 -17.09 -11.63 -1.55
N ILE A 23 -15.99 -12.32 -1.22
CA ILE A 23 -14.64 -11.99 -1.71
C ILE A 23 -14.60 -12.06 -3.24
N GLY A 24 -15.17 -13.11 -3.84
CA GLY A 24 -15.25 -13.24 -5.30
C GLY A 24 -16.08 -12.11 -5.93
N GLY A 25 -17.20 -11.74 -5.31
CA GLY A 25 -18.04 -10.63 -5.74
C GLY A 25 -17.34 -9.27 -5.67
N ILE A 26 -16.60 -9.01 -4.59
CA ILE A 26 -15.76 -7.82 -4.42
C ILE A 26 -14.70 -7.76 -5.54
N LYS A 27 -13.98 -8.87 -5.76
CA LYS A 27 -12.95 -8.94 -6.81
C LYS A 27 -13.53 -8.64 -8.19
N SER A 28 -14.69 -9.22 -8.54
CA SER A 28 -15.36 -8.96 -9.82
C SER A 28 -15.73 -7.48 -9.97
N ARG A 29 -16.36 -6.88 -8.97
CA ARG A 29 -16.77 -5.47 -9.04
C ARG A 29 -15.56 -4.54 -9.15
N LEU A 30 -14.51 -4.75 -8.36
CA LEU A 30 -13.33 -3.88 -8.35
C LEU A 30 -12.46 -3.98 -9.61
N GLN A 31 -12.37 -5.15 -10.21
CA GLN A 31 -11.40 -5.41 -11.27
C GLN A 31 -12.02 -5.59 -12.65
N LYS A 32 -13.33 -5.76 -12.73
CA LYS A 32 -14.04 -5.99 -14.00
C LYS A 32 -15.16 -4.98 -14.23
N ASP A 33 -15.97 -4.71 -13.22
CA ASP A 33 -17.27 -4.05 -13.40
C ASP A 33 -17.24 -2.55 -13.07
N THR A 34 -16.22 -2.06 -12.34
CA THR A 34 -16.13 -0.66 -11.91
C THR A 34 -15.04 0.12 -12.63
N SER A 35 -15.37 1.34 -13.06
CA SER A 35 -14.36 2.32 -13.46
C SER A 35 -13.62 2.89 -12.24
N PRO A 36 -12.33 3.26 -12.37
CA PRO A 36 -11.63 3.92 -11.29
C PRO A 36 -12.30 5.21 -10.86
N SER A 37 -12.36 5.45 -9.56
CA SER A 37 -12.84 6.69 -8.96
C SER A 37 -11.69 7.66 -8.74
N LEU A 38 -11.91 8.95 -9.03
CA LEU A 38 -10.98 10.03 -8.74
C LEU A 38 -11.43 10.72 -7.44
N VAL A 39 -10.75 10.42 -6.33
CA VAL A 39 -11.16 10.83 -4.97
C VAL A 39 -10.07 11.58 -4.22
N THR A 40 -10.47 12.41 -3.25
CA THR A 40 -9.55 12.96 -2.24
C THR A 40 -9.21 11.87 -1.22
N LEU A 41 -8.17 12.10 -0.43
CA LEU A 41 -7.81 11.17 0.65
C LEU A 41 -8.88 11.12 1.75
N GLU A 42 -9.53 12.25 2.01
CA GLU A 42 -10.63 12.32 2.99
C GLU A 42 -11.83 11.47 2.52
N GLU A 43 -12.26 11.63 1.26
CA GLU A 43 -13.32 10.81 0.66
C GLU A 43 -12.97 9.32 0.71
N LEU A 44 -11.70 8.96 0.43
CA LEU A 44 -11.25 7.58 0.47
C LEU A 44 -11.27 7.00 1.89
N VAL A 45 -10.79 7.76 2.88
CA VAL A 45 -10.81 7.34 4.30
C VAL A 45 -12.25 7.09 4.76
N GLN A 46 -13.19 7.97 4.43
CA GLN A 46 -14.62 7.78 4.74
C GLN A 46 -15.18 6.50 4.10
N LYS A 47 -14.84 6.22 2.83
CA LYS A 47 -15.25 4.97 2.16
C LYS A 47 -14.69 3.74 2.84
N VAL A 48 -13.42 3.75 3.18
CA VAL A 48 -12.78 2.64 3.92
C VAL A 48 -13.43 2.44 5.29
N GLU A 49 -13.71 3.52 6.05
CA GLU A 49 -14.32 3.47 7.38
C GLU A 49 -15.76 2.94 7.35
N THR A 50 -16.45 3.08 6.21
CA THR A 50 -17.78 2.52 5.98
C THR A 50 -17.75 1.15 5.30
N GLY A 51 -16.65 0.42 5.41
CA GLY A 51 -16.52 -0.98 4.99
C GLY A 51 -16.29 -1.22 3.51
N HIS A 52 -16.09 -0.17 2.70
CA HIS A 52 -15.84 -0.33 1.26
C HIS A 52 -14.45 -0.88 1.00
N SER A 53 -14.36 -1.97 0.24
CA SER A 53 -13.09 -2.52 -0.22
C SER A 53 -12.49 -1.68 -1.35
N ILE A 54 -11.17 -1.65 -1.43
CA ILE A 54 -10.45 -0.87 -2.45
C ILE A 54 -9.39 -1.73 -3.15
N SER A 55 -9.14 -1.42 -4.43
CA SER A 55 -7.96 -1.87 -5.16
C SER A 55 -7.10 -0.63 -5.48
N PRO A 56 -5.89 -0.52 -4.90
CA PRO A 56 -4.99 0.59 -5.16
C PRO A 56 -4.47 0.63 -6.60
N GLY A 57 -4.22 -0.55 -7.18
CA GLY A 57 -3.81 -0.68 -8.58
C GLY A 57 -5.00 -0.47 -9.53
N ILE A 58 -4.77 0.29 -10.59
CA ILE A 58 -5.73 0.45 -11.68
C ILE A 58 -5.58 -0.75 -12.62
N MET A 59 -6.66 -1.51 -12.72
CA MET A 59 -6.72 -2.78 -13.41
C MET A 59 -7.58 -2.69 -14.67
N GLU A 60 -7.15 -3.32 -15.77
CA GLU A 60 -7.98 -3.55 -16.96
C GLU A 60 -8.43 -5.01 -17.07
N GLY A 61 -8.41 -5.74 -15.97
CA GLY A 61 -8.79 -7.14 -15.87
C GLY A 61 -8.61 -7.66 -14.44
N MET A 62 -8.70 -8.99 -14.27
CA MET A 62 -8.78 -9.62 -12.95
C MET A 62 -7.47 -10.23 -12.46
N SER A 63 -6.38 -10.06 -13.16
CA SER A 63 -5.09 -10.64 -12.79
C SER A 63 -3.99 -9.58 -12.71
N ALA A 64 -2.92 -9.88 -11.99
CA ALA A 64 -1.79 -8.97 -11.79
C ALA A 64 -1.19 -8.44 -13.11
N LYS A 65 -1.22 -9.23 -14.19
CA LYS A 65 -0.74 -8.82 -15.54
C LYS A 65 -1.61 -7.73 -16.20
N ASP A 66 -2.82 -7.54 -15.71
CA ASP A 66 -3.76 -6.53 -16.22
C ASP A 66 -3.61 -5.17 -15.52
N TRP A 67 -2.62 -5.05 -14.62
CA TRP A 67 -2.28 -3.80 -13.94
C TRP A 67 -1.75 -2.74 -14.93
N LYS A 68 -2.11 -1.47 -14.72
CA LYS A 68 -1.75 -0.33 -15.57
C LYS A 68 -1.02 0.78 -14.86
N GLU A 69 -1.53 1.22 -13.74
CA GLU A 69 -0.94 2.30 -12.95
C GLU A 69 -1.32 2.18 -11.47
N GLN A 70 -0.54 2.82 -10.62
CA GLN A 70 -0.82 2.89 -9.18
C GLN A 70 -0.20 4.14 -8.57
N GLN A 71 -0.96 4.83 -7.72
CA GLN A 71 -0.46 5.96 -6.94
C GLN A 71 -0.59 5.74 -5.43
N LEU A 72 -1.57 4.93 -5.01
CA LEU A 72 -1.78 4.52 -3.63
C LEU A 72 -1.06 3.21 -3.34
N PHE A 73 -0.22 3.16 -2.33
CA PHE A 73 0.50 1.98 -1.89
C PHE A 73 0.13 1.65 -0.45
N MET A 74 -0.17 0.40 -0.15
CA MET A 74 -0.70 0.01 1.15
C MET A 74 0.02 -1.21 1.71
N VAL A 75 0.36 -1.14 3.00
CA VAL A 75 0.96 -2.23 3.76
C VAL A 75 -0.04 -2.72 4.81
N ASP A 76 -0.26 -4.02 4.86
CA ASP A 76 -1.10 -4.69 5.86
C ASP A 76 -0.20 -5.19 7.01
N ILE A 77 -0.35 -4.62 8.19
CA ILE A 77 0.36 -5.05 9.39
C ILE A 77 -0.51 -6.09 10.10
N ASP A 78 -0.04 -7.32 10.05
CA ASP A 78 -0.72 -8.49 10.60
C ASP A 78 0.15 -9.14 11.69
N ASN A 79 0.14 -8.55 12.90
CA ASN A 79 0.91 -9.05 14.01
C ASN A 79 0.52 -10.51 14.32
N GLU A 80 1.49 -11.41 14.30
CA GLU A 80 1.33 -12.81 14.69
C GLU A 80 1.16 -12.94 16.20
N GLU A 81 0.49 -14.01 16.66
CA GLU A 81 0.17 -14.23 18.09
C GLU A 81 1.44 -14.31 18.95
N ASP A 82 2.47 -14.99 18.47
CA ASP A 82 3.72 -15.24 19.22
C ASP A 82 4.87 -14.31 18.81
N GLY A 83 4.60 -13.32 17.95
CA GLY A 83 5.60 -12.41 17.39
C GLY A 83 5.71 -11.08 18.15
N PRO A 84 6.74 -10.28 17.84
CA PRO A 84 6.84 -8.92 18.36
C PRO A 84 5.70 -8.05 17.81
N ILE A 85 4.95 -7.40 18.70
CA ILE A 85 3.80 -6.58 18.34
C ILE A 85 4.26 -5.21 17.87
N LEU A 86 3.95 -4.88 16.62
CA LEU A 86 4.10 -3.53 16.06
C LEU A 86 2.80 -2.74 16.29
N ARG A 87 2.88 -1.61 16.98
CA ARG A 87 1.74 -0.70 17.17
C ARG A 87 1.82 0.46 16.18
N ILE A 88 0.68 1.10 15.92
CA ILE A 88 0.60 2.23 14.98
C ILE A 88 1.58 3.37 15.31
N LYS A 89 1.79 3.66 16.60
CA LYS A 89 2.75 4.70 17.02
C LYS A 89 4.18 4.35 16.61
N ASP A 90 4.56 3.07 16.75
CA ASP A 90 5.90 2.58 16.45
C ASP A 90 6.09 2.50 14.93
N ALA A 91 5.07 2.06 14.19
CA ALA A 91 5.08 2.08 12.73
C ALA A 91 5.23 3.51 12.17
N LYS A 92 4.59 4.50 12.78
CA LYS A 92 4.75 5.92 12.40
C LYS A 92 6.16 6.44 12.71
N ALA A 93 6.76 6.02 13.82
CA ALA A 93 8.14 6.38 14.15
C ALA A 93 9.11 5.78 13.12
N ILE A 94 8.96 4.51 12.77
CA ILE A 94 9.75 3.85 11.71
C ILE A 94 9.62 4.61 10.38
N CYS A 95 8.40 5.03 9.99
CA CYS A 95 8.21 5.84 8.79
C CYS A 95 9.00 7.16 8.87
N HIS A 96 8.83 7.89 9.96
CA HIS A 96 9.50 9.18 10.19
C HIS A 96 11.02 9.05 10.10
N ASP A 97 11.59 8.03 10.75
CA ASP A 97 13.04 7.79 10.77
C ASP A 97 13.61 7.42 9.39
N ASN A 98 12.75 6.97 8.47
CA ASN A 98 13.08 6.68 7.07
C ASN A 98 12.61 7.78 6.09
N GLY A 99 12.22 8.95 6.58
CA GLY A 99 11.77 10.06 5.74
C GLY A 99 10.42 9.85 5.04
N LEU A 100 9.67 8.80 5.44
CA LEU A 100 8.38 8.48 4.84
C LEU A 100 7.20 9.09 5.62
N SER A 101 6.20 9.58 4.89
CA SER A 101 4.98 10.14 5.47
C SER A 101 3.76 9.35 5.02
N PRO A 102 3.20 8.46 5.86
CA PRO A 102 1.95 7.78 5.52
C PRO A 102 0.80 8.80 5.47
N ALA A 103 -0.05 8.67 4.44
CA ALA A 103 -1.17 9.57 4.20
C ALA A 103 -2.34 9.29 5.16
N PHE A 104 -2.65 8.01 5.38
CA PHE A 104 -3.67 7.57 6.33
C PHE A 104 -3.37 6.17 6.84
N TYR A 105 -4.12 5.76 7.87
CA TYR A 105 -4.16 4.37 8.33
C TYR A 105 -5.57 3.98 8.74
N TYR A 106 -5.83 2.68 8.82
CA TYR A 106 -7.05 2.17 9.43
C TYR A 106 -6.83 0.81 10.09
N GLN A 107 -7.64 0.54 11.11
CA GLN A 107 -7.69 -0.74 11.80
C GLN A 107 -8.49 -1.73 10.95
N THR A 108 -8.01 -2.95 10.76
CA THR A 108 -8.77 -3.98 10.02
C THR A 108 -9.94 -4.52 10.83
N PHE A 109 -10.88 -5.22 10.21
CA PHE A 109 -11.98 -5.89 10.91
C PHE A 109 -11.50 -6.82 12.04
N SER A 110 -10.34 -7.46 11.86
CA SER A 110 -9.76 -8.40 12.84
C SER A 110 -8.90 -7.73 13.92
N HIS A 111 -8.83 -6.39 13.95
CA HIS A 111 -8.06 -5.68 14.95
C HIS A 111 -8.60 -5.87 16.36
N THR A 112 -7.72 -6.15 17.33
CA THR A 112 -7.99 -6.06 18.78
C THR A 112 -6.92 -5.21 19.46
N LYS A 113 -7.11 -4.90 20.73
CA LYS A 113 -6.09 -4.16 21.51
C LYS A 113 -4.85 -5.00 21.78
N GLU A 114 -5.07 -6.29 21.97
CA GLU A 114 -4.04 -7.31 22.24
C GLU A 114 -3.26 -7.64 20.97
N HIS A 115 -3.96 -7.81 19.85
CA HIS A 115 -3.40 -8.09 18.53
C HIS A 115 -3.76 -6.97 17.53
N PRO A 116 -3.03 -5.86 17.54
CA PRO A 116 -3.30 -4.75 16.63
C PRO A 116 -3.08 -5.17 15.18
N LYS A 117 -4.13 -5.07 14.36
CA LYS A 117 -4.06 -5.30 12.91
C LYS A 117 -4.52 -4.05 12.19
N PHE A 118 -3.66 -3.49 11.34
CA PHE A 118 -3.92 -2.21 10.71
C PHE A 118 -3.22 -2.09 9.37
N ARG A 119 -3.67 -1.16 8.56
CA ARG A 119 -3.07 -0.84 7.27
C ARG A 119 -2.53 0.57 7.26
N LEU A 120 -1.33 0.73 6.70
CA LEU A 120 -0.72 2.02 6.40
C LEU A 120 -0.84 2.29 4.90
N ALA A 121 -1.18 3.51 4.55
CA ALA A 121 -1.34 3.96 3.18
C ALA A 121 -0.35 5.08 2.86
N PHE A 122 0.33 4.93 1.74
CA PHE A 122 1.30 5.90 1.19
C PHE A 122 0.83 6.32 -0.18
N VAL A 123 1.03 7.58 -0.53
CA VAL A 123 0.65 8.10 -1.84
C VAL A 123 1.87 8.67 -2.52
N MET A 124 2.19 8.16 -3.70
CA MET A 124 3.26 8.72 -4.52
C MET A 124 2.88 10.10 -5.04
N ASP A 125 3.86 10.96 -5.25
CA ASP A 125 3.69 12.29 -5.84
C ASP A 125 3.13 12.22 -7.27
N LYS A 126 3.43 11.12 -7.99
CA LYS A 126 2.96 10.82 -9.35
C LYS A 126 2.46 9.39 -9.46
N PRO A 127 1.52 9.10 -10.38
CA PRO A 127 1.18 7.71 -10.72
C PRO A 127 2.39 6.95 -11.24
N ILE A 128 2.58 5.73 -10.77
CA ILE A 128 3.59 4.79 -11.23
C ILE A 128 2.96 3.92 -12.31
N THR A 129 3.58 3.86 -13.49
CA THR A 129 3.13 3.08 -14.65
C THR A 129 4.11 1.99 -15.05
N ASP A 130 5.27 1.94 -14.42
CA ASP A 130 6.27 0.87 -14.57
C ASP A 130 6.08 -0.19 -13.48
N GLU A 131 5.93 -1.46 -13.89
CA GLU A 131 5.69 -2.58 -12.96
C GLU A 131 6.91 -2.87 -12.09
N GLY A 132 8.11 -2.69 -12.62
CA GLY A 132 9.35 -2.87 -11.84
C GLY A 132 9.46 -1.85 -10.72
N MET A 133 9.17 -0.57 -11.01
CA MET A 133 9.10 0.49 -10.00
C MET A 133 8.01 0.21 -8.96
N ARG A 134 6.79 -0.16 -9.40
CA ARG A 134 5.69 -0.52 -8.50
C ARG A 134 6.11 -1.63 -7.53
N LYS A 135 6.72 -2.70 -8.08
CA LYS A 135 7.19 -3.84 -7.28
C LYS A 135 8.25 -3.41 -6.28
N TYR A 136 9.24 -2.63 -6.73
CA TYR A 136 10.30 -2.11 -5.87
C TYR A 136 9.74 -1.26 -4.71
N ILE A 137 8.80 -0.34 -4.98
CA ILE A 137 8.13 0.47 -3.96
C ILE A 137 7.44 -0.44 -2.93
N MET A 138 6.64 -1.42 -3.40
CA MET A 138 5.93 -2.32 -2.50
C MET A 138 6.87 -3.18 -1.67
N GLU A 139 7.91 -3.75 -2.27
CA GLU A 139 8.92 -4.54 -1.55
C GLU A 139 9.65 -3.70 -0.51
N THR A 140 9.99 -2.45 -0.83
CA THR A 140 10.61 -1.50 0.11
C THR A 140 9.69 -1.25 1.29
N LEU A 141 8.44 -0.86 1.04
CA LEU A 141 7.46 -0.58 2.11
C LEU A 141 7.15 -1.81 2.97
N VAL A 142 6.99 -2.98 2.36
CA VAL A 142 6.72 -4.25 3.05
C VAL A 142 7.92 -4.69 3.90
N ASN A 143 9.14 -4.51 3.41
CA ASN A 143 10.35 -4.89 4.13
C ASN A 143 10.70 -3.94 5.28
N LEU A 144 10.13 -2.74 5.28
CA LEU A 144 10.27 -1.79 6.39
C LEU A 144 9.62 -2.31 7.68
N PHE A 145 8.59 -3.16 7.54
CA PHE A 145 7.84 -3.71 8.67
C PHE A 145 7.89 -5.25 8.65
N PRO A 146 8.66 -5.88 9.55
CA PRO A 146 8.72 -7.35 9.63
C PRO A 146 7.35 -8.01 9.82
N GLN A 147 6.39 -7.33 10.46
CA GLN A 147 5.02 -7.81 10.71
C GLN A 147 4.07 -7.65 9.52
N SER A 148 4.55 -7.19 8.37
CA SER A 148 3.72 -6.97 7.20
C SER A 148 3.38 -8.26 6.47
N ASP A 149 2.15 -8.36 5.96
CA ASP A 149 1.74 -9.41 5.01
C ASP A 149 2.50 -9.23 3.68
N LYS A 150 3.37 -10.19 3.36
CA LYS A 150 4.19 -10.17 2.15
C LYS A 150 3.37 -10.22 0.85
N SER A 151 2.12 -10.69 0.91
CA SER A 151 1.22 -10.69 -0.25
C SER A 151 0.79 -9.29 -0.71
N CYS A 152 1.08 -8.24 0.07
CA CYS A 152 0.85 -6.85 -0.34
C CYS A 152 1.60 -6.44 -1.62
N VAL A 153 2.68 -7.16 -1.98
CA VAL A 153 3.42 -6.91 -3.23
C VAL A 153 2.64 -7.27 -4.50
N ASN A 154 1.56 -8.03 -4.39
CA ASN A 154 0.75 -8.41 -5.55
C ASN A 154 0.01 -7.21 -6.15
N ALA A 155 0.12 -7.03 -7.46
CA ALA A 155 -0.49 -5.89 -8.17
C ALA A 155 -2.02 -5.89 -8.14
N ASP A 156 -2.64 -7.07 -8.04
CA ASP A 156 -4.09 -7.27 -7.97
C ASP A 156 -4.63 -7.36 -6.52
N ARG A 157 -3.81 -6.91 -5.53
CA ARG A 157 -4.21 -6.94 -4.13
C ARG A 157 -5.42 -6.05 -3.86
N ILE A 158 -6.40 -6.63 -3.19
CA ILE A 158 -7.58 -5.93 -2.68
C ILE A 158 -7.45 -5.75 -1.17
N PHE A 159 -7.77 -4.57 -0.70
CA PHE A 159 -7.81 -4.23 0.72
C PHE A 159 -9.26 -4.01 1.14
N HIS A 160 -9.77 -4.86 2.02
CA HIS A 160 -11.11 -4.68 2.57
C HIS A 160 -11.15 -3.45 3.46
N GLY A 161 -12.28 -2.75 3.45
CA GLY A 161 -12.54 -1.65 4.37
C GLY A 161 -12.64 -2.11 5.83
N THR A 162 -13.27 -1.30 6.65
CA THR A 162 -13.42 -1.57 8.08
C THR A 162 -14.71 -0.95 8.63
N ASN A 163 -15.17 -1.44 9.76
CA ASN A 163 -16.16 -0.79 10.63
C ASN A 163 -15.50 -0.20 11.89
N LYS A 164 -14.17 -0.11 11.88
CA LYS A 164 -13.34 0.41 12.98
C LYS A 164 -12.72 1.75 12.59
N SER A 165 -11.80 2.24 13.38
CA SER A 165 -11.18 3.56 13.17
C SER A 165 -10.34 3.62 11.90
N ALA A 166 -10.62 4.61 11.06
CA ALA A 166 -9.75 5.07 9.99
C ALA A 166 -9.35 6.53 10.28
N LYS A 167 -8.11 6.90 9.99
CA LYS A 167 -7.59 8.24 10.29
C LYS A 167 -6.72 8.77 9.17
N LEU A 168 -7.09 9.93 8.65
CA LEU A 168 -6.23 10.74 7.81
C LEU A 168 -5.06 11.26 8.68
N LEU A 169 -3.84 11.07 8.24
CA LEU A 169 -2.63 11.52 8.93
C LEU A 169 -2.06 12.78 8.29
N ASN A 170 -2.01 12.80 6.97
CA ASN A 170 -1.49 13.91 6.20
C ASN A 170 -2.23 13.99 4.86
N GLU A 171 -3.12 14.97 4.69
CA GLU A 171 -3.89 15.16 3.46
C GLU A 171 -2.99 15.45 2.25
N ASN A 172 -1.90 16.16 2.47
CA ASN A 172 -0.92 16.51 1.45
C ASN A 172 0.30 15.58 1.44
N GLY A 173 0.29 14.52 2.27
CA GLY A 173 1.38 13.56 2.35
C GLY A 173 1.58 12.85 1.02
N ARG A 174 2.73 13.13 0.40
CA ARG A 174 3.20 12.45 -0.81
C ARG A 174 4.62 12.00 -0.55
N ILE A 175 4.95 10.85 -1.09
CA ILE A 175 6.32 10.34 -1.12
C ILE A 175 6.79 10.32 -2.57
N SER A 176 8.04 10.66 -2.77
CA SER A 176 8.67 10.65 -4.09
C SER A 176 9.40 9.32 -4.34
N TRP A 177 9.87 9.13 -5.55
CA TRP A 177 10.76 8.02 -5.87
C TRP A 177 12.06 8.10 -5.05
N GLU A 178 12.62 9.30 -4.90
CA GLU A 178 13.83 9.56 -4.14
C GLU A 178 13.67 9.22 -2.66
N ASP A 179 12.49 9.44 -2.07
CA ASP A 179 12.20 9.05 -0.69
C ASP A 179 12.23 7.52 -0.54
N ILE A 180 11.72 6.78 -1.52
CA ILE A 180 11.77 5.31 -1.54
C ILE A 180 13.19 4.79 -1.70
N GLU A 181 14.00 5.38 -2.59
CA GLU A 181 15.41 5.01 -2.78
C GLU A 181 16.27 5.31 -1.55
N ALA A 182 15.90 6.33 -0.78
CA ALA A 182 16.60 6.72 0.45
C ALA A 182 16.35 5.76 1.62
N VAL A 183 15.30 4.92 1.58
CA VAL A 183 15.02 3.91 2.61
C VAL A 183 16.20 2.94 2.70
N SER A 184 16.89 2.96 3.83
CA SER A 184 18.10 2.16 4.06
C SER A 184 17.78 0.91 4.87
N PHE A 185 17.91 -0.26 4.26
CA PHE A 185 17.97 -1.52 5.02
C PHE A 185 19.43 -1.84 5.38
N PRO A 186 19.74 -2.27 6.61
CA PRO A 186 21.11 -2.57 7.02
C PRO A 186 21.87 -3.55 6.09
N THR A 187 21.12 -4.40 5.37
CA THR A 187 21.67 -5.43 4.47
C THR A 187 21.78 -5.00 3.00
N GLN A 188 21.12 -3.92 2.57
CA GLN A 188 21.06 -3.52 1.15
C GLN A 188 22.14 -2.51 0.73
N LYS A 189 22.80 -1.81 1.67
CA LYS A 189 23.88 -0.86 1.33
C LYS A 189 25.00 -1.50 0.49
N ASN A 190 25.24 -2.80 0.67
CA ASN A 190 26.26 -3.53 -0.08
C ASN A 190 25.80 -3.95 -1.49
N THR A 191 24.51 -4.14 -1.72
CA THR A 191 23.97 -4.64 -2.99
C THR A 191 23.79 -3.52 -4.02
N VAL A 192 23.33 -2.34 -3.58
CA VAL A 192 23.16 -1.17 -4.46
C VAL A 192 24.53 -0.62 -4.89
N ALA A 193 25.50 -0.55 -3.97
CA ALA A 193 26.88 -0.16 -4.31
C ALA A 193 27.52 -1.15 -5.31
N ALA A 194 27.25 -2.44 -5.20
CA ALA A 194 27.74 -3.46 -6.13
C ALA A 194 27.08 -3.34 -7.51
N MET A 195 25.78 -3.07 -7.59
CA MET A 195 25.07 -2.87 -8.86
C MET A 195 25.53 -1.61 -9.58
N LEU A 196 25.72 -0.50 -8.88
CA LEU A 196 26.22 0.75 -9.45
C LEU A 196 27.70 0.63 -9.91
N ALA A 197 28.52 -0.17 -9.22
CA ALA A 197 29.89 -0.45 -9.63
C ALA A 197 29.92 -1.27 -10.93
N THR A 198 29.03 -2.25 -11.10
CA THR A 198 28.91 -3.10 -12.28
C THR A 198 28.46 -2.30 -13.53
N GLN A 199 27.56 -1.33 -13.36
CA GLN A 199 27.14 -0.44 -14.44
C GLN A 199 28.23 0.54 -14.90
N LYS A 200 29.11 0.98 -14.00
CA LYS A 200 30.25 1.85 -14.37
C LYS A 200 31.32 1.11 -15.18
N CYS A 201 31.56 -0.16 -14.90
CA CYS A 201 32.54 -0.98 -15.67
C CYS A 201 32.06 -1.33 -17.09
N ALA A 202 30.75 -1.34 -17.35
CA ALA A 202 30.18 -1.67 -18.66
C ALA A 202 30.18 -0.48 -19.67
N ARG A 203 30.67 0.70 -19.29
CA ARG A 203 30.67 1.92 -20.13
C ARG A 203 32.07 2.43 -20.51
N ILE A 204 33.01 1.55 -20.71
CA ILE A 204 34.28 1.93 -21.36
C ILE A 204 34.28 1.30 -22.76
N PRO A 205 33.93 2.04 -23.83
CA PRO A 205 34.24 1.59 -25.20
C PRO A 205 35.70 1.91 -25.48
N ASN A 206 36.40 0.94 -26.10
CA ASN A 206 37.67 1.17 -26.75
C ASN A 206 37.54 2.17 -27.89
#